data_fd6233b72b124a8022e5e77896d1d75b
#
_entry.id   fd6233b72b124a8022e5e77896d1d75b
#
_cell.length_a   1.000
_cell.length_b   1.000
_cell.length_c   1.000
_cell.angle_alpha   90.00
_cell.angle_beta   90.00
_cell.angle_gamma   90.00
#
_symmetry.space_group_name_H-M   'P 1'
#
loop_
_entity.id
_entity.type
_entity.pdbx_description
1 polymer ?
#
loop_
_entity_poly.entity_id
_entity_poly.type
_entity_poly.pdbx_seq_one_letter_code
_entity_poly.pdbx_strand_id
1 'polypeptide(L)'
;GAIARGLAKGTMFKASDITCTAQSDETLEKMRKIDPDFILTHDNVEAARNADIIIIAVKPWRVEMIIDEIKSVLDFEKQIIVSVAAGVTFDLLNTYLTKNTDFDCLATPTIFRIMPNTAIEVMSSMTFVSARNASKEQTDLIIHIFNELGNAMLVEERLMGAGTALASSGIAFAL
;
A
#
# COMPACT_ATOMS: atom_id res chain seq x y z
N GLY A 1 -2.47 -9.09 -5.29
CA GLY A 1 -1.17 -9.60 -5.55
C GLY A 1 -0.45 -10.20 -4.33
N ALA A 2 0.88 -10.18 -4.33
CA ALA A 2 1.70 -10.80 -3.29
C ALA A 2 1.39 -10.30 -1.87
N ILE A 3 1.21 -8.98 -1.71
CA ILE A 3 0.86 -8.37 -0.41
C ILE A 3 -0.47 -8.95 0.11
N ALA A 4 -1.53 -8.91 -0.67
CA ALA A 4 -2.84 -9.41 -0.23
C ALA A 4 -2.79 -10.91 0.15
N ARG A 5 -2.08 -11.72 -0.65
CA ARG A 5 -1.87 -13.15 -0.33
C ARG A 5 -1.10 -13.36 0.97
N GLY A 6 -0.08 -12.56 1.19
CA GLY A 6 0.71 -12.61 2.42
C GLY A 6 -0.15 -12.24 3.64
N LEU A 7 -0.88 -11.12 3.55
CA LEU A 7 -1.75 -10.65 4.63
C LEU A 7 -2.84 -11.66 5.00
N ALA A 8 -3.46 -12.32 4.01
CA ALA A 8 -4.46 -13.35 4.26
C ALA A 8 -3.90 -14.65 4.88
N LYS A 9 -2.57 -14.87 4.79
CA LYS A 9 -1.88 -15.98 5.47
C LYS A 9 -1.40 -15.62 6.87
N GLY A 10 -1.36 -14.33 7.18
CA GLY A 10 -0.98 -13.81 8.48
C GLY A 10 -2.05 -14.07 9.54
N THR A 11 -1.90 -13.40 10.68
CA THR A 11 -2.80 -13.55 11.82
C THR A 11 -3.74 -12.36 12.02
N MET A 12 -3.44 -11.22 11.39
CA MET A 12 -4.19 -9.98 11.58
C MET A 12 -5.45 -9.89 10.70
N PHE A 13 -5.41 -10.44 9.49
CA PHE A 13 -6.50 -10.30 8.52
C PHE A 13 -6.94 -11.65 7.97
N LYS A 14 -8.25 -11.79 7.75
CA LYS A 14 -8.80 -12.86 6.93
C LYS A 14 -8.89 -12.40 5.48
N ALA A 15 -8.97 -13.31 4.54
CA ALA A 15 -9.18 -12.95 3.13
C ALA A 15 -10.47 -12.14 2.94
N SER A 16 -11.51 -12.40 3.73
CA SER A 16 -12.77 -11.64 3.75
C SER A 16 -12.65 -10.18 4.21
N ASP A 17 -11.54 -9.80 4.84
CA ASP A 17 -11.27 -8.43 5.27
C ASP A 17 -10.50 -7.65 4.18
N ILE A 18 -10.13 -8.32 3.08
CA ILE A 18 -9.26 -7.78 2.04
C ILE A 18 -10.02 -7.64 0.73
N THR A 19 -10.24 -6.41 0.30
CA THR A 19 -10.77 -6.11 -1.03
C THR A 19 -9.62 -5.92 -2.01
N CYS A 20 -9.62 -6.67 -3.11
CA CYS A 20 -8.64 -6.55 -4.17
C CYS A 20 -9.29 -6.02 -5.44
N THR A 21 -8.69 -4.99 -6.03
CA THR A 21 -9.12 -4.46 -7.33
C THR A 21 -8.13 -4.83 -8.44
N ALA A 22 -8.63 -5.05 -9.64
CA ALA A 22 -7.83 -5.21 -10.83
C ALA A 22 -8.62 -4.84 -12.09
N GLN A 23 -7.91 -4.44 -13.16
CA GLN A 23 -8.54 -4.06 -14.43
C GLN A 23 -9.03 -5.26 -15.26
N SER A 24 -8.41 -6.43 -15.10
CA SER A 24 -8.74 -7.62 -15.90
C SER A 24 -9.34 -8.73 -15.06
N ASP A 25 -10.36 -9.39 -15.63
CA ASP A 25 -10.98 -10.59 -15.05
C ASP A 25 -9.94 -11.69 -14.78
N GLU A 26 -8.94 -11.83 -15.66
CA GLU A 26 -7.87 -12.82 -15.49
C GLU A 26 -7.13 -12.63 -14.16
N THR A 27 -6.87 -11.38 -13.77
CA THR A 27 -6.18 -11.08 -12.50
C THR A 27 -7.08 -11.38 -11.30
N LEU A 28 -8.36 -11.02 -11.38
CA LEU A 28 -9.33 -11.34 -10.31
C LEU A 28 -9.52 -12.85 -10.17
N GLU A 29 -9.64 -13.58 -11.28
CA GLU A 29 -9.74 -15.04 -11.26
C GLU A 29 -8.49 -15.72 -10.67
N LYS A 30 -7.29 -15.18 -10.92
CA LYS A 30 -6.07 -15.65 -10.26
C LYS A 30 -6.14 -15.45 -8.75
N MET A 31 -6.68 -14.31 -8.29
CA MET A 31 -6.85 -14.05 -6.87
C MET A 31 -7.90 -14.99 -6.24
N ARG A 32 -9.05 -15.20 -6.91
CA ARG A 32 -10.11 -16.12 -6.46
C ARG A 32 -9.63 -17.57 -6.33
N LYS A 33 -8.72 -18.00 -7.22
CA LYS A 33 -8.12 -19.35 -7.12
C LYS A 33 -7.17 -19.50 -5.95
N ILE A 34 -6.59 -18.41 -5.46
CA ILE A 34 -5.69 -18.41 -4.30
C ILE A 34 -6.49 -18.52 -3.01
N ASP A 35 -7.53 -17.68 -2.89
CA ASP A 35 -8.45 -17.70 -1.77
C ASP A 35 -9.81 -17.16 -2.25
N PRO A 36 -10.89 -17.99 -2.19
CA PRO A 36 -12.21 -17.59 -2.66
C PRO A 36 -12.88 -16.53 -1.78
N ASP A 37 -12.39 -16.33 -0.55
CA ASP A 37 -12.97 -15.40 0.41
C ASP A 37 -12.51 -13.95 0.19
N PHE A 38 -11.52 -13.68 -0.70
CA PHE A 38 -11.19 -12.32 -1.10
C PHE A 38 -12.39 -11.61 -1.71
N ILE A 39 -12.61 -10.36 -1.29
CA ILE A 39 -13.57 -9.47 -1.95
C ILE A 39 -12.90 -8.95 -3.22
N LEU A 40 -13.49 -9.24 -4.38
CA LEU A 40 -12.91 -8.92 -5.69
C LEU A 40 -13.84 -7.99 -6.47
N THR A 41 -13.30 -6.87 -6.95
CA THR A 41 -14.05 -5.89 -7.75
C THR A 41 -13.17 -5.22 -8.80
N HIS A 42 -13.78 -4.64 -9.84
CA HIS A 42 -13.12 -3.73 -10.77
C HIS A 42 -13.22 -2.26 -10.32
N ASP A 43 -14.06 -1.97 -9.33
CA ASP A 43 -14.38 -0.62 -8.88
C ASP A 43 -13.44 -0.19 -7.75
N ASN A 44 -12.48 0.66 -8.08
CA ASN A 44 -11.55 1.24 -7.10
C ASN A 44 -12.25 2.18 -6.11
N VAL A 45 -13.32 2.86 -6.55
CA VAL A 45 -14.07 3.81 -5.71
C VAL A 45 -14.86 3.06 -4.65
N GLU A 46 -15.55 1.97 -5.04
CA GLU A 46 -16.24 1.09 -4.11
C GLU A 46 -15.28 0.50 -3.07
N ALA A 47 -14.14 -0.02 -3.54
CA ALA A 47 -13.12 -0.61 -2.66
C ALA A 47 -12.53 0.42 -1.67
N ALA A 48 -12.30 1.65 -2.12
CA ALA A 48 -11.68 2.69 -1.28
C ALA A 48 -12.64 3.26 -0.24
N ARG A 49 -13.94 3.36 -0.54
CA ARG A 49 -14.94 4.06 0.27
C ARG A 49 -15.02 3.59 1.72
N ASN A 50 -14.90 2.30 1.96
CA ASN A 50 -15.10 1.68 3.27
C ASN A 50 -13.82 1.03 3.83
N ALA A 51 -12.67 1.24 3.19
CA ALA A 51 -11.42 0.68 3.64
C ALA A 51 -10.80 1.53 4.75
N ASP A 52 -10.30 0.91 5.83
CA ASP A 52 -9.50 1.61 6.84
C ASP A 52 -8.07 1.89 6.33
N ILE A 53 -7.54 0.97 5.52
CA ILE A 53 -6.20 1.06 4.94
C ILE A 53 -6.29 0.83 3.42
N ILE A 54 -5.81 1.79 2.65
CA ILE A 54 -5.80 1.75 1.20
C ILE A 54 -4.37 1.54 0.71
N ILE A 55 -4.11 0.39 0.09
CA ILE A 55 -2.78 0.06 -0.44
C ILE A 55 -2.76 0.29 -1.96
N ILE A 56 -2.07 1.34 -2.39
CA ILE A 56 -1.85 1.68 -3.80
C ILE A 56 -0.67 0.85 -4.32
N ALA A 57 -1.00 -0.29 -4.94
CA ALA A 57 -0.03 -1.28 -5.42
C ALA A 57 0.00 -1.35 -6.96
N VAL A 58 0.08 -0.19 -7.60
CA VAL A 58 0.17 -0.06 -9.06
C VAL A 58 1.55 0.44 -9.49
N LYS A 59 1.82 0.40 -10.79
CA LYS A 59 3.05 0.98 -11.34
C LYS A 59 3.09 2.50 -11.11
N PRO A 60 4.27 3.10 -10.90
CA PRO A 60 4.42 4.52 -10.53
C PRO A 60 3.64 5.49 -11.43
N TRP A 61 3.65 5.28 -12.73
CA TRP A 61 2.94 6.14 -13.70
C TRP A 61 1.41 6.02 -13.69
N ARG A 62 0.86 5.09 -12.89
CA ARG A 62 -0.58 4.93 -12.69
C ARG A 62 -1.09 5.51 -11.38
N VAL A 63 -0.20 5.89 -10.47
CA VAL A 63 -0.57 6.32 -9.12
C VAL A 63 -1.47 7.55 -9.16
N GLU A 64 -1.11 8.58 -9.94
CA GLU A 64 -1.93 9.79 -10.08
C GLU A 64 -3.35 9.45 -10.56
N MET A 65 -3.47 8.64 -11.60
CA MET A 65 -4.76 8.25 -12.17
C MET A 65 -5.64 7.52 -11.13
N ILE A 66 -5.06 6.58 -10.38
CA ILE A 66 -5.81 5.85 -9.34
C ILE A 66 -6.24 6.77 -8.20
N ILE A 67 -5.35 7.68 -7.77
CA ILE A 67 -5.70 8.66 -6.75
C ILE A 67 -6.81 9.59 -7.25
N ASP A 68 -6.73 10.08 -8.47
CA ASP A 68 -7.77 10.94 -9.07
C ASP A 68 -9.13 10.23 -9.12
N GLU A 69 -9.16 8.93 -9.36
CA GLU A 69 -10.37 8.12 -9.39
C GLU A 69 -11.01 8.01 -7.99
N ILE A 70 -10.21 7.76 -6.94
CA ILE A 70 -10.73 7.43 -5.61
C ILE A 70 -10.83 8.62 -4.65
N LYS A 71 -10.08 9.73 -4.86
CA LYS A 71 -9.93 10.81 -3.89
C LYS A 71 -11.22 11.46 -3.42
N SER A 72 -12.27 11.47 -4.27
CA SER A 72 -13.59 12.04 -3.91
C SER A 72 -14.35 11.27 -2.83
N VAL A 73 -13.93 10.06 -2.52
CA VAL A 73 -14.55 9.19 -1.52
C VAL A 73 -13.66 8.90 -0.31
N LEU A 74 -12.45 9.48 -0.29
CA LEU A 74 -11.51 9.30 0.81
C LEU A 74 -11.91 10.13 2.05
N ASP A 75 -11.76 9.53 3.21
CA ASP A 75 -11.89 10.18 4.52
C ASP A 75 -10.50 10.27 5.17
N PHE A 76 -9.85 11.43 5.04
CA PHE A 76 -8.48 11.65 5.56
C PHE A 76 -8.38 11.65 7.08
N GLU A 77 -9.49 11.76 7.81
CA GLU A 77 -9.48 11.66 9.27
C GLU A 77 -9.37 10.21 9.75
N LYS A 78 -9.83 9.25 8.93
CA LYS A 78 -9.94 7.84 9.33
C LYS A 78 -9.02 6.92 8.55
N GLN A 79 -8.84 7.20 7.27
CA GLN A 79 -8.17 6.27 6.36
C GLN A 79 -6.66 6.48 6.32
N ILE A 80 -5.93 5.36 6.26
CA ILE A 80 -4.48 5.35 6.07
C ILE A 80 -4.20 5.01 4.61
N ILE A 81 -3.40 5.85 3.94
CA ILE A 81 -2.98 5.65 2.56
C ILE A 81 -1.57 5.09 2.54
N VAL A 82 -1.41 3.94 1.90
CA VAL A 82 -0.13 3.22 1.77
C VAL A 82 0.24 3.14 0.30
N SER A 83 1.39 3.64 -0.08
CA SER A 83 1.93 3.50 -1.45
C SER A 83 3.14 2.57 -1.47
N VAL A 84 3.10 1.56 -2.36
CA VAL A 84 4.24 0.69 -2.64
C VAL A 84 4.90 1.03 -3.99
N ALA A 85 4.55 2.17 -4.58
CA ALA A 85 5.08 2.61 -5.86
C ALA A 85 6.49 3.20 -5.71
N ALA A 86 7.46 2.57 -6.36
CA ALA A 86 8.84 3.05 -6.36
C ALA A 86 8.95 4.44 -7.00
N GLY A 87 9.74 5.33 -6.38
CA GLY A 87 10.01 6.67 -6.92
C GLY A 87 8.90 7.71 -6.74
N VAL A 88 7.71 7.33 -6.25
CA VAL A 88 6.64 8.28 -5.93
C VAL A 88 6.86 8.80 -4.51
N THR A 89 7.23 10.08 -4.37
CA THR A 89 7.54 10.72 -3.09
C THR A 89 6.28 11.11 -2.32
N PHE A 90 6.43 11.43 -1.02
CA PHE A 90 5.34 11.99 -0.23
C PHE A 90 4.78 13.30 -0.82
N ASP A 91 5.65 14.15 -1.38
CA ASP A 91 5.20 15.41 -1.98
C ASP A 91 4.33 15.17 -3.21
N LEU A 92 4.72 14.20 -4.06
CA LEU A 92 3.89 13.79 -5.19
C LEU A 92 2.56 13.18 -4.75
N LEU A 93 2.58 12.27 -3.78
CA LEU A 93 1.36 11.66 -3.24
C LEU A 93 0.43 12.72 -2.65
N ASN A 94 0.97 13.64 -1.85
CA ASN A 94 0.18 14.74 -1.29
C ASN A 94 -0.40 15.62 -2.40
N THR A 95 0.38 15.97 -3.42
CA THR A 95 -0.08 16.74 -4.57
C THR A 95 -1.25 16.05 -5.29
N TYR A 96 -1.13 14.74 -5.55
CA TYR A 96 -2.20 13.98 -6.22
C TYR A 96 -3.47 13.91 -5.38
N LEU A 97 -3.34 13.72 -4.05
CA LEU A 97 -4.47 13.64 -3.12
C LEU A 97 -5.19 14.97 -2.96
N THR A 98 -4.48 16.11 -3.02
CA THR A 98 -5.06 17.44 -2.75
C THR A 98 -5.37 18.25 -3.99
N LYS A 99 -4.90 17.84 -5.17
CA LYS A 99 -5.13 18.53 -6.45
C LYS A 99 -6.61 18.55 -6.84
N ASN A 100 -7.14 19.73 -7.17
CA ASN A 100 -8.54 19.91 -7.60
C ASN A 100 -9.59 19.41 -6.61
N THR A 101 -9.28 19.44 -5.35
CA THR A 101 -10.25 19.17 -4.30
C THR A 101 -10.62 20.50 -3.65
N ASP A 102 -11.90 20.83 -3.64
CA ASP A 102 -12.45 21.97 -2.86
C ASP A 102 -12.42 21.61 -1.37
N PHE A 103 -11.29 21.09 -0.89
CA PHE A 103 -11.17 20.77 0.51
C PHE A 103 -10.96 22.03 1.35
N ASP A 104 -12.06 22.59 1.84
CA ASP A 104 -12.07 23.35 3.10
C ASP A 104 -11.71 22.44 4.30
N CYS A 105 -11.23 21.25 4.03
CA CYS A 105 -10.96 20.25 5.03
C CYS A 105 -9.54 20.42 5.58
N LEU A 106 -9.45 20.76 6.88
CA LEU A 106 -8.20 20.90 7.65
C LEU A 106 -7.46 19.56 7.81
N ALA A 107 -8.06 18.43 7.39
CA ALA A 107 -7.49 17.11 7.55
C ALA A 107 -6.39 16.85 6.51
N THR A 108 -5.19 16.61 7.00
CA THR A 108 -4.05 16.18 6.17
C THR A 108 -4.02 14.64 6.08
N PRO A 109 -3.84 14.07 4.87
CA PRO A 109 -3.82 12.62 4.73
C PRO A 109 -2.67 11.98 5.50
N THR A 110 -2.96 10.89 6.18
CA THR A 110 -1.95 9.99 6.75
C THR A 110 -1.40 9.10 5.63
N ILE A 111 -0.12 9.23 5.32
CA ILE A 111 0.49 8.57 4.18
C ILE A 111 1.70 7.72 4.63
N PHE A 112 1.75 6.48 4.16
CA PHE A 112 2.92 5.62 4.27
C PHE A 112 3.49 5.32 2.88
N ARG A 113 4.80 5.34 2.79
CA ARG A 113 5.54 4.78 1.66
C ARG A 113 6.20 3.50 2.12
N ILE A 114 6.00 2.44 1.36
CA ILE A 114 6.48 1.10 1.74
C ILE A 114 7.23 0.50 0.56
N MET A 115 8.41 -0.04 0.84
CA MET A 115 9.25 -0.68 -0.15
C MET A 115 9.58 -2.10 0.29
N PRO A 116 8.73 -3.07 -0.04
CA PRO A 116 9.02 -4.48 0.15
C PRO A 116 9.94 -4.99 -0.97
N ASN A 117 10.51 -6.17 -0.79
CA ASN A 117 11.16 -6.92 -1.85
C ASN A 117 10.33 -8.14 -2.29
N THR A 118 10.81 -8.89 -3.28
CA THR A 118 10.09 -10.04 -3.85
C THR A 118 9.89 -11.19 -2.86
N ALA A 119 10.70 -11.28 -1.80
CA ALA A 119 10.56 -12.29 -0.75
C ALA A 119 9.26 -12.15 0.08
N ILE A 120 8.47 -11.08 -0.16
CA ILE A 120 7.12 -10.93 0.40
C ILE A 120 6.19 -12.09 0.01
N GLU A 121 6.43 -12.74 -1.12
CA GLU A 121 5.65 -13.90 -1.56
C GLU A 121 5.81 -15.11 -0.64
N VAL A 122 6.95 -15.20 0.04
CA VAL A 122 7.28 -16.27 0.99
C VAL A 122 7.36 -15.76 2.44
N MET A 123 6.77 -14.60 2.71
CA MET A 123 6.70 -13.99 4.05
C MET A 123 8.09 -13.76 4.69
N SER A 124 9.07 -13.43 3.87
CA SER A 124 10.47 -13.19 4.28
C SER A 124 11.01 -11.88 3.71
N SER A 125 10.12 -10.91 3.48
CA SER A 125 10.51 -9.60 2.97
C SER A 125 11.36 -8.82 3.96
N MET A 126 12.31 -8.03 3.47
CA MET A 126 12.79 -6.85 4.16
C MET A 126 12.03 -5.65 3.61
N THR A 127 11.24 -5.02 4.44
CA THR A 127 10.32 -3.94 4.06
C THR A 127 10.73 -2.64 4.73
N PHE A 128 11.07 -1.61 3.94
CA PHE A 128 11.29 -0.26 4.47
C PHE A 128 9.97 0.49 4.48
N VAL A 129 9.70 1.16 5.60
CA VAL A 129 8.48 1.94 5.84
C VAL A 129 8.88 3.37 6.15
N SER A 130 8.22 4.32 5.52
CA SER A 130 8.33 5.73 5.85
C SER A 130 6.93 6.30 6.05
N ALA A 131 6.78 7.24 6.98
CA ALA A 131 5.49 7.78 7.39
C ALA A 131 5.46 9.31 7.27
N ARG A 132 4.30 9.86 6.87
CA ARG A 132 4.00 11.29 6.89
C ARG A 132 2.61 11.51 7.49
N ASN A 133 2.52 12.47 8.42
CA ASN A 133 1.29 12.82 9.16
C ASN A 133 0.66 11.63 9.91
N ALA A 134 1.48 10.67 10.31
CA ALA A 134 1.02 9.48 11.04
C ALA A 134 1.26 9.63 12.54
N SER A 135 0.31 9.15 13.34
CA SER A 135 0.51 9.00 14.77
C SER A 135 1.48 7.83 15.05
N LYS A 136 1.92 7.74 16.30
CA LYS A 136 2.74 6.61 16.73
C LYS A 136 1.97 5.28 16.59
N GLU A 137 0.71 5.27 16.98
CA GLU A 137 -0.18 4.10 16.92
C GLU A 137 -0.38 3.63 15.47
N GLN A 138 -0.61 4.57 14.54
CA GLN A 138 -0.72 4.25 13.10
C GLN A 138 0.60 3.71 12.55
N THR A 139 1.73 4.27 12.97
CA THR A 139 3.06 3.81 12.57
C THR A 139 3.33 2.40 13.08
N ASP A 140 3.06 2.15 14.38
CA ASP A 140 3.23 0.84 15.00
C ASP A 140 2.31 -0.21 14.32
N LEU A 141 1.06 0.16 13.98
CA LEU A 141 0.13 -0.69 13.26
C LEU A 141 0.69 -1.11 11.88
N ILE A 142 1.14 -0.15 11.07
CA ILE A 142 1.68 -0.45 9.73
C ILE A 142 2.94 -1.29 9.82
N ILE A 143 3.85 -1.00 10.75
CA ILE A 143 5.03 -1.83 11.01
C ILE A 143 4.62 -3.25 11.39
N HIS A 144 3.61 -3.42 12.25
CA HIS A 144 3.14 -4.73 12.67
C HIS A 144 2.56 -5.53 11.49
N ILE A 145 1.72 -4.88 10.67
CA ILE A 145 1.14 -5.49 9.46
C ILE A 145 2.24 -6.03 8.52
N PHE A 146 3.27 -5.24 8.26
CA PHE A 146 4.33 -5.66 7.34
C PHE A 146 5.36 -6.59 7.98
N ASN A 147 5.43 -6.68 9.32
CA ASN A 147 6.19 -7.70 10.02
C ASN A 147 5.58 -9.10 9.86
N GLU A 148 4.27 -9.24 9.61
CA GLU A 148 3.70 -10.53 9.23
C GLU A 148 4.23 -11.05 7.88
N LEU A 149 4.72 -10.14 7.03
CA LEU A 149 5.25 -10.46 5.69
C LEU A 149 6.79 -10.61 5.67
N GLY A 150 7.42 -10.55 6.83
CA GLY A 150 8.88 -10.60 7.00
C GLY A 150 9.36 -9.65 8.09
N ASN A 151 10.32 -8.80 7.78
CA ASN A 151 10.80 -7.76 8.70
C ASN A 151 10.49 -6.38 8.12
N ALA A 152 9.88 -5.50 8.94
CA ALA A 152 9.61 -4.12 8.57
C ALA A 152 10.45 -3.16 9.42
N MET A 153 11.00 -2.13 8.80
CA MET A 153 11.84 -1.12 9.45
C MET A 153 11.36 0.28 9.09
N LEU A 154 11.11 1.11 10.10
CA LEU A 154 10.84 2.53 9.90
C LEU A 154 12.13 3.25 9.52
N VAL A 155 12.08 4.03 8.45
CA VAL A 155 13.19 4.83 7.95
C VAL A 155 12.71 6.21 7.51
N GLU A 156 13.61 7.18 7.48
CA GLU A 156 13.33 8.48 6.87
C GLU A 156 13.13 8.33 5.35
N GLU A 157 12.25 9.13 4.76
CA GLU A 157 11.96 9.07 3.32
C GLU A 157 13.22 9.16 2.44
N ARG A 158 14.19 9.99 2.81
CA ARG A 158 15.45 10.14 2.07
C ARG A 158 16.25 8.85 1.96
N LEU A 159 16.04 7.90 2.87
CA LEU A 159 16.75 6.61 2.90
C LEU A 159 16.02 5.52 2.09
N MET A 160 14.78 5.75 1.63
CA MET A 160 14.02 4.77 0.88
C MET A 160 14.74 4.30 -0.41
N GLY A 161 15.43 5.23 -1.10
CA GLY A 161 16.22 4.90 -2.28
C GLY A 161 17.41 3.99 -1.97
N ALA A 162 18.14 4.28 -0.89
CA ALA A 162 19.26 3.44 -0.44
C ALA A 162 18.76 2.06 0.03
N GLY A 163 17.63 2.03 0.77
CA GLY A 163 16.98 0.79 1.17
C GLY A 163 16.58 -0.08 -0.02
N THR A 164 16.00 0.52 -1.06
CA THR A 164 15.66 -0.19 -2.30
C THR A 164 16.90 -0.76 -2.99
N ALA A 165 17.98 0.01 -3.08
CA ALA A 165 19.23 -0.44 -3.66
C ALA A 165 19.80 -1.64 -2.88
N LEU A 166 19.70 -1.63 -1.55
CA LEU A 166 20.26 -2.66 -0.69
C LEU A 166 19.44 -3.96 -0.69
N ALA A 167 18.13 -3.86 -0.40
CA ALA A 167 17.29 -5.01 -0.10
C ALA A 167 16.45 -5.51 -1.31
N SER A 168 16.42 -4.76 -2.42
CA SER A 168 15.72 -5.17 -3.63
C SER A 168 16.70 -5.40 -4.77
N SER A 169 17.34 -4.35 -5.28
CA SER A 169 18.26 -4.46 -6.42
C SER A 169 19.61 -5.08 -6.02
N GLY A 170 20.08 -4.84 -4.80
CA GLY A 170 21.39 -5.28 -4.31
C GLY A 170 21.53 -6.79 -4.23
N ILE A 171 20.45 -7.53 -4.01
CA ILE A 171 20.43 -8.99 -4.01
C ILE A 171 20.94 -9.54 -5.35
N ALA A 172 20.60 -8.89 -6.47
CA ALA A 172 21.04 -9.29 -7.81
C ALA A 172 22.53 -9.07 -8.06
N PHE A 173 23.22 -8.29 -7.24
CA PHE A 173 24.66 -8.06 -7.33
C PHE A 173 25.47 -8.95 -6.35
N ALA A 174 24.79 -9.59 -5.40
CA ALA A 174 25.42 -10.46 -4.41
C ALA A 174 25.41 -11.95 -4.80
N LEU A 175 24.70 -12.29 -5.87
CA LEU A 175 24.62 -13.64 -6.46
C LEU A 175 25.51 -13.75 -7.69
#